data_9e3878687b3ebe84ce806af39f1fd30f
#
_entry.id   9e3878687b3ebe84ce806af39f1fd30f
#
_cell.length_a   1.000
_cell.length_b   1.000
_cell.length_c   1.000
_cell.angle_alpha   90.00
_cell.angle_beta   90.00
_cell.angle_gamma   90.00
#
_symmetry.space_group_name_H-M   'P 1'
#
loop_
_entity.id
_entity.type
_entity.pdbx_description
1 polymer ?
#
loop_
_entity_poly.entity_id
_entity_poly.type
_entity_poly.pdbx_seq_one_letter_code
_entity_poly.pdbx_strand_id
1 'polypeptide(L)'
;GKQIAKHDGGYSTFRAKLPEILLENLLVVYADNSPNETVYPQMADFTFYGGIYRDVTVLGVEESHFDLDYYGAPGVQVVPTMQGTDATVAATAYVTAPAGCTVHFAITNRNGDPVAEADADAADAKTNIKMENAHLWHGTEDPYLYTLTVTLLQNGKAVDEIATRFGCRSF
;
A
#
# COMPACT_ATOMS: atom_id res chain seq x y z
N GLY A 1 30.41 -4.69 -8.94
CA GLY A 1 28.97 -4.73 -8.62
C GLY A 1 28.10 -4.31 -9.79
N LYS A 2 26.82 -4.62 -9.73
CA LYS A 2 25.84 -4.24 -10.76
C LYS A 2 24.87 -3.25 -10.13
N GLN A 3 24.63 -2.11 -10.79
CA GLN A 3 23.57 -1.19 -10.37
C GLN A 3 22.20 -1.84 -10.66
N ILE A 4 21.33 -1.88 -9.66
CA ILE A 4 19.99 -2.48 -9.75
C ILE A 4 18.87 -1.42 -9.77
N ALA A 5 19.11 -0.23 -9.20
CA ALA A 5 18.17 0.87 -9.24
C ALA A 5 18.86 2.23 -9.15
N LYS A 6 18.12 3.26 -9.53
CA LYS A 6 18.39 4.67 -9.25
C LYS A 6 17.06 5.35 -8.95
N HIS A 7 17.04 6.24 -7.96
CA HIS A 7 15.89 7.05 -7.62
C HIS A 7 16.35 8.48 -7.36
N ASP A 8 15.63 9.45 -7.92
CA ASP A 8 15.86 10.87 -7.70
C ASP A 8 14.72 11.42 -6.82
N GLY A 9 15.05 11.88 -5.62
CA GLY A 9 14.10 12.36 -4.61
C GLY A 9 14.38 11.77 -3.24
N GLY A 10 14.13 12.52 -2.18
CA GLY A 10 14.44 12.14 -0.81
C GLY A 10 13.22 11.75 0.05
N TYR A 11 11.99 11.89 -0.46
CA TYR A 11 10.79 11.87 0.36
C TYR A 11 9.79 10.77 -0.01
N SER A 12 9.92 10.15 -1.16
CA SER A 12 9.05 9.05 -1.61
C SER A 12 9.72 7.69 -1.48
N THR A 13 8.92 6.69 -1.15
CA THR A 13 9.36 5.30 -1.18
C THR A 13 9.62 4.86 -2.61
N PHE A 14 10.73 4.18 -2.84
CA PHE A 14 10.99 3.46 -4.08
C PHE A 14 11.40 2.02 -3.77
N ARG A 15 11.24 1.14 -4.75
CA ARG A 15 11.60 -0.28 -4.63
C ARG A 15 12.51 -0.69 -5.76
N ALA A 16 13.36 -1.66 -5.48
CA ALA A 16 14.26 -2.24 -6.46
C ALA A 16 14.18 -3.77 -6.37
N LYS A 17 13.93 -4.42 -7.49
CA LYS A 17 13.92 -5.88 -7.54
C LYS A 17 15.35 -6.40 -7.49
N LEU A 18 15.64 -7.31 -6.56
CA LEU A 18 16.89 -8.05 -6.52
C LEU A 18 16.83 -9.14 -7.61
N PRO A 19 17.71 -9.10 -8.62
CA PRO A 19 17.61 -10.00 -9.76
C PRO A 19 18.04 -11.45 -9.42
N GLU A 20 18.86 -11.59 -8.39
CA GLU A 20 19.40 -12.86 -7.95
C GLU A 20 19.74 -12.77 -6.47
N ILE A 21 19.45 -13.81 -5.71
CA ILE A 21 19.84 -13.94 -4.31
C ILE A 21 20.77 -15.12 -4.16
N LEU A 22 21.99 -14.84 -3.70
CA LEU A 22 23.04 -15.81 -3.41
C LEU A 22 23.06 -16.13 -1.91
N LEU A 23 23.89 -17.09 -1.48
CA LEU A 23 24.11 -17.37 -0.05
C LEU A 23 24.65 -16.16 0.69
N GLU A 24 25.51 -15.36 0.03
CA GLU A 24 26.03 -14.10 0.55
C GLU A 24 25.82 -13.01 -0.50
N ASN A 25 25.23 -11.89 -0.07
CA ASN A 25 24.97 -10.74 -0.92
C ASN A 25 25.48 -9.48 -0.24
N LEU A 26 26.12 -8.60 -0.99
CA LEU A 26 26.49 -7.27 -0.55
C LEU A 26 25.60 -6.24 -1.26
N LEU A 27 24.74 -5.57 -0.50
CA LEU A 27 23.95 -4.43 -0.97
C LEU A 27 24.71 -3.14 -0.62
N VAL A 28 25.00 -2.33 -1.62
CA VAL A 28 25.60 -1.01 -1.45
C VAL A 28 24.57 0.05 -1.88
N VAL A 29 24.26 0.98 -0.97
CA VAL A 29 23.40 2.13 -1.25
C VAL A 29 24.27 3.38 -1.29
N TYR A 30 24.26 4.07 -2.41
CA TYR A 30 24.94 5.37 -2.58
C TYR A 30 23.88 6.47 -2.49
N ALA A 31 24.00 7.35 -1.51
CA ALA A 31 23.13 8.51 -1.33
C ALA A 31 23.92 9.79 -1.60
N ASP A 32 23.36 10.65 -2.43
CA ASP A 32 23.97 11.92 -2.85
C ASP A 32 22.99 13.06 -2.61
N ASN A 33 23.39 14.07 -1.84
CA ASN A 33 22.62 15.29 -1.58
C ASN A 33 23.20 16.53 -2.24
N SER A 34 24.04 16.36 -3.25
CA SER A 34 24.53 17.48 -4.06
C SER A 34 23.37 18.22 -4.75
N PRO A 35 23.57 19.52 -5.12
CA PRO A 35 22.54 20.28 -5.81
C PRO A 35 22.01 19.55 -7.05
N ASN A 36 20.69 19.45 -7.14
CA ASN A 36 19.99 18.79 -8.24
C ASN A 36 18.73 19.57 -8.62
N GLU A 37 18.70 20.10 -9.83
CA GLU A 37 17.63 20.97 -10.32
C GLU A 37 16.30 20.23 -10.57
N THR A 38 16.31 18.92 -10.60
CA THR A 38 15.12 18.10 -10.86
C THR A 38 14.45 17.56 -9.58
N VAL A 39 15.07 17.77 -8.42
CA VAL A 39 14.57 17.29 -7.13
C VAL A 39 14.09 18.44 -6.27
N TYR A 40 12.84 18.43 -5.83
CA TYR A 40 12.23 19.45 -4.97
C TYR A 40 12.05 18.94 -3.53
N PRO A 41 12.04 19.86 -2.55
CA PRO A 41 12.36 21.29 -2.64
C PRO A 41 13.87 21.51 -2.78
N GLN A 42 14.25 22.56 -3.52
CA GLN A 42 15.67 22.94 -3.69
C GLN A 42 16.15 23.90 -2.62
N MET A 43 15.23 24.59 -1.95
CA MET A 43 15.48 25.51 -0.86
C MET A 43 14.28 25.53 0.10
N ALA A 44 14.52 25.47 1.40
CA ALA A 44 13.51 25.54 2.45
C ALA A 44 14.14 25.91 3.79
N ASP A 45 13.31 26.22 4.79
CA ASP A 45 13.72 26.60 6.14
C ASP A 45 14.13 25.41 7.02
N PHE A 46 14.59 24.33 6.40
CA PHE A 46 15.08 23.15 7.11
C PHE A 46 16.36 22.60 6.48
N THR A 47 17.10 21.81 7.23
CA THR A 47 18.35 21.21 6.78
C THR A 47 18.09 20.06 5.81
N PHE A 48 18.79 20.09 4.68
CA PHE A 48 18.81 18.98 3.72
C PHE A 48 19.92 18.01 4.13
N TYR A 49 19.51 16.96 4.87
CA TYR A 49 20.45 15.93 5.27
C TYR A 49 20.79 15.00 4.11
N GLY A 50 22.05 14.60 4.01
CA GLY A 50 22.49 13.52 3.13
C GLY A 50 22.43 12.16 3.82
N GLY A 51 22.68 11.12 3.04
CA GLY A 51 22.73 9.76 3.55
C GLY A 51 21.35 9.08 3.68
N ILE A 52 21.30 8.00 4.43
CA ILE A 52 20.10 7.19 4.65
C ILE A 52 19.57 7.53 6.05
N TYR A 53 18.44 8.20 6.11
CA TYR A 53 17.78 8.58 7.38
C TYR A 53 16.41 7.92 7.57
N ARG A 54 16.01 7.04 6.64
CA ARG A 54 14.83 6.17 6.71
C ARG A 54 15.24 4.73 6.43
N ASP A 55 14.36 3.81 6.79
CA ASP A 55 14.65 2.38 6.72
C ASP A 55 14.94 1.88 5.31
N VAL A 56 15.86 0.93 5.22
CA VAL A 56 16.09 0.09 4.04
C VAL A 56 15.60 -1.31 4.40
N THR A 57 14.54 -1.74 3.74
CA THR A 57 13.88 -3.01 4.03
C THR A 57 14.04 -3.98 2.87
N VAL A 58 14.36 -5.24 3.15
CA VAL A 58 14.31 -6.33 2.18
C VAL A 58 12.97 -7.04 2.34
N LEU A 59 12.18 -7.07 1.27
CA LEU A 59 10.90 -7.74 1.22
C LEU A 59 11.05 -9.07 0.48
N GLY A 60 10.65 -10.18 1.13
CA GLY A 60 10.46 -11.47 0.48
C GLY A 60 8.97 -11.68 0.25
N VAL A 61 8.57 -12.04 -0.97
CA VAL A 61 7.18 -12.29 -1.33
C VAL A 61 7.08 -13.59 -2.12
N GLU A 62 5.89 -14.18 -2.13
CA GLU A 62 5.57 -15.33 -3.00
C GLU A 62 5.50 -14.88 -4.47
N GLU A 63 5.43 -15.83 -5.40
CA GLU A 63 5.27 -15.53 -6.83
C GLU A 63 3.99 -14.73 -7.08
N SER A 64 2.89 -15.15 -6.49
CA SER A 64 1.64 -14.39 -6.48
C SER A 64 1.61 -13.51 -5.22
N HIS A 65 1.62 -12.21 -5.41
CA HIS A 65 1.64 -11.21 -4.34
C HIS A 65 0.96 -9.90 -4.77
N PHE A 66 0.64 -9.02 -3.83
CA PHE A 66 0.19 -7.67 -4.15
C PHE A 66 1.31 -6.85 -4.78
N ASP A 67 0.95 -6.06 -5.79
CA ASP A 67 1.91 -5.29 -6.57
C ASP A 67 2.77 -4.37 -5.69
N LEU A 68 4.07 -4.49 -5.84
CA LEU A 68 5.06 -3.70 -5.12
C LEU A 68 5.45 -2.40 -5.85
N ASP A 69 5.04 -2.24 -7.11
CA ASP A 69 5.42 -1.08 -7.94
C ASP A 69 4.32 0.02 -7.98
N TYR A 70 3.22 -0.17 -7.24
CA TYR A 70 2.12 0.80 -7.17
C TYR A 70 2.54 2.05 -6.39
N TYR A 71 3.23 2.99 -7.07
CA TYR A 71 3.71 4.29 -6.54
C TYR A 71 4.42 4.21 -5.17
N GLY A 72 5.08 3.09 -4.87
CA GLY A 72 5.68 2.85 -3.55
C GLY A 72 4.68 2.59 -2.42
N ALA A 73 3.38 2.61 -2.71
CA ALA A 73 2.32 2.25 -1.78
C ALA A 73 2.12 0.72 -1.73
N PRO A 74 1.37 0.21 -0.75
CA PRO A 74 0.82 -1.14 -0.84
C PRO A 74 -0.03 -1.26 -2.11
N GLY A 75 -0.03 -2.38 -2.80
CA GLY A 75 -0.77 -2.64 -4.03
C GLY A 75 -2.31 -2.66 -3.85
N VAL A 76 -2.83 -1.81 -2.96
CA VAL A 76 -4.27 -1.72 -2.63
C VAL A 76 -4.70 -0.26 -2.58
N GLN A 77 -5.83 0.04 -3.21
CA GLN A 77 -6.50 1.33 -3.14
C GLN A 77 -7.86 1.19 -2.48
N VAL A 78 -8.23 2.13 -1.62
CA VAL A 78 -9.54 2.19 -0.96
C VAL A 78 -10.09 3.60 -1.03
N VAL A 79 -11.33 3.74 -1.55
CA VAL A 79 -11.98 5.03 -1.73
C VAL A 79 -13.42 4.93 -1.23
N PRO A 80 -13.74 5.45 -0.03
CA PRO A 80 -15.11 5.53 0.47
C PRO A 80 -15.86 6.69 -0.17
N THR A 81 -17.12 6.47 -0.51
CA THR A 81 -18.06 7.50 -0.98
C THR A 81 -19.31 7.45 -0.13
N MET A 82 -19.72 8.59 0.45
CA MET A 82 -20.89 8.67 1.30
C MET A 82 -22.17 8.91 0.49
N GLN A 83 -23.26 8.26 0.92
CA GLN A 83 -24.62 8.44 0.43
C GLN A 83 -25.55 8.54 1.65
N GLY A 84 -25.74 9.75 2.17
CA GLY A 84 -26.41 9.95 3.45
C GLY A 84 -25.56 9.38 4.59
N THR A 85 -26.12 8.44 5.35
CA THR A 85 -25.43 7.73 6.45
C THR A 85 -24.66 6.49 5.97
N ASP A 86 -24.89 6.04 4.75
CA ASP A 86 -24.28 4.84 4.20
C ASP A 86 -23.03 5.19 3.40
N ALA A 87 -22.10 4.26 3.34
CA ALA A 87 -20.90 4.37 2.51
C ALA A 87 -20.84 3.26 1.46
N THR A 88 -20.33 3.62 0.29
CA THR A 88 -19.85 2.65 -0.70
C THR A 88 -18.34 2.74 -0.74
N VAL A 89 -17.65 1.66 -0.43
CA VAL A 89 -16.19 1.58 -0.43
C VAL A 89 -15.73 0.91 -1.72
N ALA A 90 -15.21 1.71 -2.65
CA ALA A 90 -14.53 1.18 -3.83
C ALA A 90 -13.14 0.71 -3.41
N ALA A 91 -12.88 -0.59 -3.54
CA ALA A 91 -11.61 -1.22 -3.25
C ALA A 91 -11.01 -1.83 -4.52
N THR A 92 -9.71 -1.60 -4.74
CA THR A 92 -8.96 -2.18 -5.85
C THR A 92 -7.67 -2.79 -5.30
N ALA A 93 -7.38 -4.02 -5.67
CA ALA A 93 -6.09 -4.66 -5.41
C ALA A 93 -5.37 -4.93 -6.73
N TYR A 94 -4.10 -4.61 -6.77
CA TYR A 94 -3.20 -4.88 -7.88
C TYR A 94 -2.38 -6.11 -7.54
N VAL A 95 -2.44 -7.13 -8.39
CA VAL A 95 -1.82 -8.45 -8.11
C VAL A 95 -0.83 -8.81 -9.20
N THR A 96 0.36 -9.20 -8.78
CA THR A 96 1.40 -9.80 -9.64
C THR A 96 1.13 -11.30 -9.73
N ALA A 97 1.23 -11.89 -10.94
CA ALA A 97 1.00 -13.31 -11.22
C ALA A 97 -0.35 -13.83 -10.68
N PRO A 98 -1.50 -13.24 -11.10
CA PRO A 98 -2.82 -13.50 -10.48
C PRO A 98 -3.45 -14.84 -10.86
N ALA A 99 -2.83 -15.65 -11.71
CA ALA A 99 -3.41 -16.89 -12.23
C ALA A 99 -3.79 -17.87 -11.12
N GLY A 100 -5.08 -18.26 -11.08
CA GLY A 100 -5.60 -19.17 -10.06
C GLY A 100 -5.73 -18.54 -8.66
N CYS A 101 -5.69 -17.22 -8.57
CA CYS A 101 -5.87 -16.49 -7.34
C CYS A 101 -7.22 -15.78 -7.27
N THR A 102 -7.72 -15.61 -6.05
CA THR A 102 -8.85 -14.75 -5.70
C THR A 102 -8.44 -13.76 -4.62
N VAL A 103 -9.13 -12.63 -4.54
CA VAL A 103 -8.89 -11.60 -3.53
C VAL A 103 -10.10 -11.49 -2.63
N HIS A 104 -9.89 -11.64 -1.34
CA HIS A 104 -10.89 -11.40 -0.30
C HIS A 104 -10.68 -10.03 0.33
N PHE A 105 -11.73 -9.22 0.40
CA PHE A 105 -11.75 -7.90 1.01
C PHE A 105 -12.63 -7.96 2.26
N ALA A 106 -12.08 -7.66 3.43
CA ALA A 106 -12.81 -7.63 4.69
C ALA A 106 -12.66 -6.26 5.37
N ILE A 107 -13.77 -5.63 5.72
CA ILE A 107 -13.80 -4.38 6.47
C ILE A 107 -14.15 -4.68 7.91
N THR A 108 -13.32 -4.18 8.83
CA THR A 108 -13.60 -4.23 10.27
C THR A 108 -13.69 -2.82 10.85
N ASN A 109 -14.44 -2.72 11.94
CA ASN A 109 -14.54 -1.49 12.72
C ASN A 109 -13.28 -1.26 13.59
N ARG A 110 -13.27 -0.17 14.37
CA ARG A 110 -12.18 0.18 15.31
C ARG A 110 -11.86 -0.94 16.32
N ASN A 111 -12.84 -1.75 16.69
CA ASN A 111 -12.67 -2.82 17.67
C ASN A 111 -12.26 -4.16 17.04
N GLY A 112 -12.21 -4.23 15.71
CA GLY A 112 -11.94 -5.45 14.97
C GLY A 112 -13.19 -6.28 14.63
N ASP A 113 -14.41 -5.78 14.94
CA ASP A 113 -15.63 -6.48 14.58
C ASP A 113 -15.88 -6.39 13.07
N PRO A 114 -16.37 -7.45 12.41
CA PRO A 114 -16.65 -7.46 10.99
C PRO A 114 -17.79 -6.49 10.63
N VAL A 115 -17.62 -5.76 9.54
CA VAL A 115 -18.60 -4.79 9.05
C VAL A 115 -19.16 -5.22 7.68
N ALA A 116 -18.28 -5.54 6.75
CA ALA A 116 -18.65 -5.96 5.40
C ALA A 116 -17.48 -6.69 4.73
N GLU A 117 -17.80 -7.51 3.74
CA GLU A 117 -16.80 -8.27 2.99
C GLU A 117 -17.22 -8.44 1.52
N ALA A 118 -16.27 -8.73 0.65
CA ALA A 118 -16.49 -9.08 -0.74
C ALA A 118 -15.31 -9.88 -1.29
N ASP A 119 -15.56 -10.65 -2.35
CA ASP A 119 -14.54 -11.39 -3.08
C ASP A 119 -14.45 -10.88 -4.52
N ALA A 120 -13.28 -11.02 -5.13
CA ALA A 120 -13.06 -10.73 -6.55
C ALA A 120 -12.02 -11.68 -7.16
N ASP A 121 -12.05 -11.82 -8.48
CA ASP A 121 -10.98 -12.49 -9.22
C ASP A 121 -9.71 -11.63 -9.18
N ALA A 122 -8.56 -12.25 -8.91
CA ALA A 122 -7.30 -11.52 -8.77
C ALA A 122 -6.81 -10.86 -10.06
N ALA A 123 -7.30 -11.29 -11.24
CA ALA A 123 -6.95 -10.68 -12.52
C ALA A 123 -7.62 -9.30 -12.72
N ASP A 124 -8.75 -9.04 -12.05
CA ASP A 124 -9.42 -7.72 -11.99
C ASP A 124 -10.04 -7.53 -10.60
N ALA A 125 -9.19 -7.43 -9.58
CA ALA A 125 -9.59 -7.37 -8.18
C ALA A 125 -10.13 -5.98 -7.82
N LYS A 126 -11.38 -5.71 -8.25
CA LYS A 126 -12.14 -4.50 -7.94
C LYS A 126 -13.49 -4.86 -7.36
N THR A 127 -13.90 -4.13 -6.35
CA THR A 127 -15.22 -4.31 -5.73
C THR A 127 -15.77 -3.01 -5.16
N ASN A 128 -17.09 -2.96 -4.98
CA ASN A 128 -17.79 -1.88 -4.28
C ASN A 128 -18.51 -2.48 -3.09
N ILE A 129 -17.98 -2.25 -1.90
CA ILE A 129 -18.50 -2.80 -0.64
C ILE A 129 -19.44 -1.78 -0.01
N LYS A 130 -20.68 -2.17 0.27
CA LYS A 130 -21.64 -1.30 0.96
C LYS A 130 -21.49 -1.44 2.47
N MET A 131 -21.54 -0.31 3.16
CA MET A 131 -21.54 -0.20 4.60
C MET A 131 -22.75 0.63 5.02
N GLU A 132 -23.68 0.03 5.78
CA GLU A 132 -24.83 0.72 6.34
C GLU A 132 -24.43 1.49 7.61
N ASN A 133 -24.98 2.70 7.78
CA ASN A 133 -24.75 3.55 8.95
C ASN A 133 -23.27 3.72 9.30
N ALA A 134 -22.46 4.07 8.30
CA ALA A 134 -21.01 4.21 8.47
C ALA A 134 -20.68 5.32 9.48
N HIS A 135 -19.84 5.01 10.46
CA HIS A 135 -19.33 5.99 11.41
C HIS A 135 -18.37 6.95 10.70
N LEU A 136 -18.65 8.26 10.80
CA LEU A 136 -17.85 9.26 10.09
C LEU A 136 -16.54 9.55 10.81
N TRP A 137 -15.50 9.81 10.02
CA TRP A 137 -14.28 10.42 10.52
C TRP A 137 -14.52 11.93 10.72
N HIS A 138 -14.33 12.44 11.93
CA HIS A 138 -14.59 13.82 12.27
C HIS A 138 -13.36 14.55 12.84
N GLY A 139 -12.30 14.59 12.07
CA GLY A 139 -11.08 15.31 12.38
C GLY A 139 -10.45 14.88 13.71
N THR A 140 -10.11 15.85 14.54
CA THR A 140 -9.51 15.62 15.85
C THR A 140 -10.52 15.28 16.93
N GLU A 141 -11.80 15.55 16.72
CA GLU A 141 -12.88 15.29 17.69
C GLU A 141 -13.23 13.80 17.73
N ASP A 142 -13.36 13.18 16.56
CA ASP A 142 -13.58 11.74 16.43
C ASP A 142 -12.85 11.19 15.20
N PRO A 143 -11.56 10.86 15.31
CA PRO A 143 -10.74 10.33 14.22
C PRO A 143 -11.04 8.85 13.96
N TYR A 144 -12.31 8.54 13.67
CA TYR A 144 -12.74 7.17 13.49
C TYR A 144 -12.21 6.57 12.19
N LEU A 145 -11.57 5.41 12.26
CA LEU A 145 -11.04 4.67 11.13
C LEU A 145 -11.54 3.22 11.14
N TYR A 146 -11.86 2.75 9.95
CA TYR A 146 -12.05 1.35 9.62
C TYR A 146 -10.73 0.75 9.15
N THR A 147 -10.62 -0.56 9.19
CA THR A 147 -9.53 -1.32 8.56
C THR A 147 -10.10 -2.13 7.40
N LEU A 148 -9.51 -1.98 6.23
CA LEU A 148 -9.69 -2.89 5.11
C LEU A 148 -8.52 -3.88 5.11
N THR A 149 -8.80 -5.15 5.35
CA THR A 149 -7.86 -6.26 5.15
C THR A 149 -8.13 -6.89 3.80
N VAL A 150 -7.10 -7.01 2.99
CA VAL A 150 -7.16 -7.60 1.65
C VAL A 150 -6.24 -8.81 1.64
N THR A 151 -6.82 -9.98 1.42
CA THR A 151 -6.10 -11.27 1.45
C THR A 151 -6.07 -11.87 0.05
N LEU A 152 -4.88 -12.17 -0.46
CA LEU A 152 -4.68 -12.90 -1.71
C LEU A 152 -4.71 -14.39 -1.41
N LEU A 153 -5.63 -15.10 -2.06
CA LEU A 153 -5.84 -16.54 -1.88
C LEU A 153 -5.42 -17.28 -3.16
N GLN A 154 -4.55 -18.25 -3.03
CA GLN A 154 -4.20 -19.17 -4.11
C GLN A 154 -4.64 -20.57 -3.72
N ASN A 155 -5.53 -21.19 -4.51
CA ASN A 155 -6.15 -22.48 -4.20
C ASN A 155 -6.79 -22.53 -2.79
N GLY A 156 -7.40 -21.41 -2.36
CA GLY A 156 -8.04 -21.26 -1.05
C GLY A 156 -7.07 -21.04 0.13
N LYS A 157 -5.78 -20.95 -0.12
CA LYS A 157 -4.76 -20.66 0.90
C LYS A 157 -4.27 -19.22 0.78
N ALA A 158 -4.20 -18.50 1.90
CA ALA A 158 -3.64 -17.16 1.93
C ALA A 158 -2.13 -17.20 1.59
N VAL A 159 -1.73 -16.40 0.60
CA VAL A 159 -0.35 -16.26 0.14
C VAL A 159 0.19 -14.85 0.35
N ASP A 160 -0.69 -13.85 0.44
CA ASP A 160 -0.31 -12.47 0.78
C ASP A 160 -1.46 -11.75 1.47
N GLU A 161 -1.16 -10.75 2.30
CA GLU A 161 -2.16 -9.96 3.02
C GLU A 161 -1.70 -8.53 3.24
N ILE A 162 -2.60 -7.57 3.02
CA ILE A 162 -2.41 -6.16 3.29
C ILE A 162 -3.56 -5.63 4.13
N ALA A 163 -3.25 -4.91 5.20
CA ALA A 163 -4.21 -4.15 5.97
C ALA A 163 -3.97 -2.64 5.79
N THR A 164 -5.03 -1.89 5.47
CA THR A 164 -4.98 -0.43 5.35
C THR A 164 -6.15 0.20 6.08
N ARG A 165 -5.93 1.37 6.69
CA ARG A 165 -6.97 2.12 7.40
C ARG A 165 -7.56 3.20 6.51
N PHE A 166 -8.88 3.42 6.64
CA PHE A 166 -9.58 4.47 5.93
C PHE A 166 -10.68 5.09 6.82
N GLY A 167 -11.02 6.34 6.55
CA GLY A 167 -12.11 7.05 7.22
C GLY A 167 -13.22 7.39 6.25
N CYS A 168 -14.47 7.32 6.69
CA CYS A 168 -15.64 7.73 5.92
C CYS A 168 -15.94 9.20 6.20
N ARG A 169 -15.93 10.06 5.17
CA ARG A 169 -16.33 11.47 5.29
C ARG A 169 -16.84 12.01 3.96
N SER A 170 -17.59 13.10 4.05
CA SER A 170 -17.99 13.94 2.91
C SER A 170 -17.64 15.39 3.19
N PHE A 171 -17.45 16.17 2.14
CA PHE A 171 -17.29 17.64 2.18
C PHE A 171 -18.46 18.32 1.47
#